data_206ced074797ad166f9eea8938c492de
#
_entry.id   206ced074797ad166f9eea8938c492de
#
_cell.length_a   1.000
_cell.length_b   1.000
_cell.length_c   1.000
_cell.angle_alpha   90.00
_cell.angle_beta   90.00
_cell.angle_gamma   90.00
#
_symmetry.space_group_name_H-M   'P 1'
#
loop_
_entity.id
_entity.type
_entity.pdbx_description
1 polymer ?
#
loop_
_entity_poly.entity_id
_entity_poly.type
_entity_poly.pdbx_seq_one_letter_code
_entity_poly.pdbx_strand_id
1 'polypeptide(L)'
;MWKYMIETIAAVNQAVNSFIWGIPAMVCIIGVGLLLSVRTGFLQIRKFPYAIRTTVGRMFRKRDASDGAMTPFQAVCTALAGTVGTGNIAGVAGAIAIGGPGAVFWMWCSALLGMCTKFAEVTLAVHFRERSDTGEWVGGPMYYIKNGLGRRWQFLAVLYALFGVLTVFGTGNATQVNTIVAAVDTALLEYGLVGGSFLPTLNLIVGILVAVLVALVLLGGIKRIGSVSEKLVPFMALFYIVLSVGVVVLNFSRLPYVLESIVVGAFNPAAFTGGTIGSLFVSMQKGVSRGIFSNEAGLGTGSIAHACADTKKPVKQGMFGIFEVFADTIVICTLTALVILCSGTPVGYGAAAGAELTISGFTTTYGGWASIFTAVALCCFAFSTIIGWGLYGSRFLVFLCKSNKVARPFFVVYALVAILGATMDLGLLWSIADTFNGLMSIPNLIALLL
;
A
#
# COMPACT_ATOMS: atom_id res chain seq x y z
N MET A 1 36.65 -6.72 3.78
CA MET A 1 36.15 -6.49 2.40
C MET A 1 34.60 -6.63 2.33
N TRP A 2 34.01 -7.75 2.73
CA TRP A 2 32.56 -7.96 2.67
C TRP A 2 31.75 -6.96 3.52
N LYS A 3 32.14 -6.69 4.76
CA LYS A 3 31.49 -5.71 5.64
C LYS A 3 31.52 -4.29 5.05
N TYR A 4 32.69 -3.86 4.55
CA TYR A 4 32.85 -2.55 3.90
C TYR A 4 31.97 -2.41 2.64
N MET A 5 31.83 -3.48 1.86
CA MET A 5 30.96 -3.50 0.68
C MET A 5 29.48 -3.34 1.08
N ILE A 6 29.02 -4.02 2.13
CA ILE A 6 27.64 -3.89 2.64
C ILE A 6 27.39 -2.47 3.15
N GLU A 7 28.32 -1.89 3.91
CA GLU A 7 28.22 -0.52 4.44
C GLU A 7 28.16 0.50 3.30
N THR A 8 28.96 0.31 2.25
CA THR A 8 28.93 1.17 1.04
C THR A 8 27.60 1.07 0.31
N ILE A 9 27.07 -0.15 0.11
CA ILE A 9 25.76 -0.36 -0.51
C ILE A 9 24.66 0.30 0.32
N ALA A 10 24.70 0.15 1.64
CA ALA A 10 23.75 0.77 2.55
C ALA A 10 23.78 2.30 2.48
N ALA A 11 24.97 2.91 2.46
CA ALA A 11 25.15 4.35 2.38
C ALA A 11 24.64 4.92 1.02
N VAL A 12 24.98 4.27 -0.09
CA VAL A 12 24.49 4.65 -1.43
C VAL A 12 22.97 4.51 -1.49
N ASN A 13 22.44 3.39 -1.01
CA ASN A 13 21.00 3.17 -0.99
C ASN A 13 20.28 4.22 -0.15
N GLN A 14 20.81 4.58 1.02
CA GLN A 14 20.21 5.60 1.89
C GLN A 14 20.21 6.98 1.21
N ALA A 15 21.27 7.35 0.50
CA ALA A 15 21.32 8.60 -0.24
C ALA A 15 20.25 8.63 -1.35
N VAL A 16 20.12 7.56 -2.13
CA VAL A 16 19.11 7.44 -3.19
C VAL A 16 17.71 7.42 -2.61
N ASN A 17 17.47 6.65 -1.55
CA ASN A 17 16.17 6.57 -0.87
C ASN A 17 15.72 7.93 -0.33
N SER A 18 16.63 8.65 0.32
CA SER A 18 16.35 10.00 0.87
C SER A 18 16.04 11.02 -0.24
N PHE A 19 16.65 10.88 -1.42
CA PHE A 19 16.33 11.72 -2.57
C PHE A 19 14.93 11.38 -3.14
N ILE A 20 14.63 10.09 -3.32
CA ILE A 20 13.40 9.61 -3.95
C ILE A 20 12.17 9.83 -3.07
N TRP A 21 12.29 9.61 -1.76
CA TRP A 21 11.23 9.91 -0.79
C TRP A 21 11.37 11.32 -0.19
N GLY A 22 12.28 12.11 -0.76
CA GLY A 22 12.51 13.49 -0.40
C GLY A 22 11.63 14.50 -1.15
N ILE A 23 11.94 15.78 -0.94
CA ILE A 23 11.19 16.91 -1.53
C ILE A 23 11.06 16.83 -3.05
N PRO A 24 12.10 16.46 -3.85
CA PRO A 24 11.99 16.46 -5.30
C PRO A 24 10.91 15.52 -5.84
N ALA A 25 10.88 14.28 -5.34
CA ALA A 25 9.89 13.30 -5.80
C ALA A 25 8.48 13.66 -5.33
N MET A 26 8.34 14.16 -4.10
CA MET A 26 7.05 14.65 -3.61
C MET A 26 6.50 15.79 -4.47
N VAL A 27 7.34 16.76 -4.84
CA VAL A 27 6.95 17.86 -5.73
C VAL A 27 6.52 17.32 -7.09
N CYS A 28 7.22 16.34 -7.65
CA CYS A 28 6.84 15.71 -8.91
C CYS A 28 5.49 14.98 -8.80
N ILE A 29 5.30 14.14 -7.78
CA ILE A 29 4.06 13.36 -7.62
C ILE A 29 2.86 14.28 -7.36
N ILE A 30 2.99 15.23 -6.45
CA ILE A 30 1.96 16.22 -6.14
C ILE A 30 1.71 17.13 -7.35
N GLY A 31 2.77 17.57 -8.02
CA GLY A 31 2.70 18.42 -9.22
C GLY A 31 1.95 17.75 -10.37
N VAL A 32 2.26 16.48 -10.64
CA VAL A 32 1.52 15.69 -11.66
C VAL A 32 0.06 15.51 -11.24
N GLY A 33 -0.20 15.18 -9.98
CA GLY A 33 -1.57 15.05 -9.46
C GLY A 33 -2.36 16.36 -9.57
N LEU A 34 -1.74 17.50 -9.28
CA LEU A 34 -2.35 18.81 -9.44
C LEU A 34 -2.60 19.15 -10.91
N LEU A 35 -1.62 18.93 -11.80
CA LEU A 35 -1.76 19.16 -13.23
C LEU A 35 -2.92 18.33 -13.81
N LEU A 36 -2.98 17.05 -13.48
CA LEU A 36 -4.08 16.18 -13.90
C LEU A 36 -5.43 16.63 -13.34
N SER A 37 -5.46 17.06 -12.06
CA SER A 37 -6.67 17.59 -11.43
C SER A 37 -7.17 18.85 -12.14
N VAL A 38 -6.29 19.79 -12.47
CA VAL A 38 -6.65 21.01 -13.20
C VAL A 38 -7.11 20.68 -14.63
N ARG A 39 -6.36 19.84 -15.37
CA ARG A 39 -6.71 19.46 -16.75
C ARG A 39 -8.04 18.71 -16.86
N THR A 40 -8.40 17.94 -15.85
CA THR A 40 -9.69 17.21 -15.79
C THR A 40 -10.81 18.01 -15.15
N GLY A 41 -10.53 19.26 -14.71
CA GLY A 41 -11.47 20.11 -13.97
C GLY A 41 -11.88 19.51 -12.65
N PHE A 42 -10.90 19.01 -11.86
CA PHE A 42 -11.11 18.39 -10.54
C PHE A 42 -12.13 17.25 -10.58
N LEU A 43 -11.95 16.35 -11.54
CA LEU A 43 -12.85 15.22 -11.78
C LEU A 43 -13.07 14.38 -10.52
N GLN A 44 -12.03 14.16 -9.72
CA GLN A 44 -12.11 13.42 -8.47
C GLN A 44 -13.09 14.01 -7.45
N ILE A 45 -13.33 15.33 -7.50
CA ILE A 45 -14.33 16.01 -6.66
C ILE A 45 -15.69 15.98 -7.35
N ARG A 46 -15.78 16.47 -8.59
CA ARG A 46 -17.05 16.61 -9.32
C ARG A 46 -17.75 15.28 -9.56
N LYS A 47 -16.99 14.21 -9.80
CA LYS A 47 -17.52 12.87 -10.09
C LYS A 47 -17.38 11.89 -8.92
N PHE A 48 -17.01 12.40 -7.74
CA PHE A 48 -16.87 11.56 -6.53
C PHE A 48 -18.13 10.76 -6.21
N PRO A 49 -19.35 11.37 -6.17
CA PRO A 49 -20.57 10.60 -5.91
C PRO A 49 -20.81 9.49 -6.96
N TYR A 50 -20.44 9.74 -8.22
CA TYR A 50 -20.54 8.75 -9.26
C TYR A 50 -19.52 7.61 -9.08
N ALA A 51 -18.28 7.93 -8.67
CA ALA A 51 -17.24 6.93 -8.36
C ALA A 51 -17.70 6.00 -7.23
N ILE A 52 -18.17 6.56 -6.11
CA ILE A 52 -18.71 5.79 -4.98
C ILE A 52 -19.89 4.91 -5.43
N ARG A 53 -20.90 5.48 -6.07
CA ARG A 53 -22.08 4.74 -6.54
C ARG A 53 -21.70 3.62 -7.52
N THR A 54 -20.72 3.86 -8.38
CA THR A 54 -20.27 2.87 -9.37
C THR A 54 -19.56 1.71 -8.68
N THR A 55 -18.75 1.97 -7.66
CA THR A 55 -18.00 0.94 -6.93
C THR A 55 -18.93 0.16 -6.00
N VAL A 56 -19.60 0.85 -5.07
CA VAL A 56 -20.50 0.23 -4.09
C VAL A 56 -21.66 -0.51 -4.79
N GLY A 57 -22.22 0.07 -5.85
CA GLY A 57 -23.28 -0.58 -6.61
C GLY A 57 -22.86 -1.87 -7.34
N ARG A 58 -21.56 -2.12 -7.46
CA ARG A 58 -21.02 -3.37 -8.03
C ARG A 58 -20.72 -4.45 -6.99
N MET A 59 -20.53 -4.08 -5.73
CA MET A 59 -20.36 -5.04 -4.61
C MET A 59 -21.54 -6.02 -4.52
N PHE A 60 -22.74 -5.55 -4.87
CA PHE A 60 -23.98 -6.33 -4.77
C PHE A 60 -24.42 -7.00 -6.08
N ARG A 61 -23.64 -6.86 -7.16
CA ARG A 61 -23.97 -7.46 -8.46
C ARG A 61 -23.08 -8.66 -8.74
N LYS A 62 -23.63 -9.86 -8.64
CA LYS A 62 -22.97 -11.07 -9.12
C LYS A 62 -22.81 -10.99 -10.64
N ARG A 63 -21.59 -11.14 -11.13
CA ARG A 63 -21.28 -11.25 -12.54
C ARG A 63 -20.06 -12.15 -12.68
N ASP A 64 -20.11 -13.06 -13.64
CA ASP A 64 -18.94 -13.85 -14.02
C ASP A 64 -18.06 -13.06 -14.97
N ALA A 65 -16.74 -13.16 -14.77
CA ALA A 65 -15.78 -12.60 -15.69
C ALA A 65 -15.52 -13.55 -16.85
N SER A 66 -15.21 -12.99 -18.01
CA SER A 66 -14.74 -13.78 -19.15
C SER A 66 -13.42 -14.51 -18.82
N ASP A 67 -13.06 -15.52 -19.63
CA ASP A 67 -11.82 -16.24 -19.44
C ASP A 67 -10.61 -15.34 -19.57
N GLY A 68 -9.64 -15.52 -18.68
CA GLY A 68 -8.45 -14.69 -18.59
C GLY A 68 -8.68 -13.25 -18.05
N ALA A 69 -9.80 -13.01 -17.34
CA ALA A 69 -10.13 -11.72 -16.75
C ALA A 69 -10.64 -11.86 -15.31
N MET A 70 -10.68 -10.74 -14.60
CA MET A 70 -11.38 -10.54 -13.33
C MET A 70 -12.64 -9.71 -13.54
N THR A 71 -13.65 -9.82 -12.66
CA THR A 71 -14.72 -8.82 -12.65
C THR A 71 -14.14 -7.46 -12.29
N PRO A 72 -14.78 -6.34 -12.68
CA PRO A 72 -14.33 -5.01 -12.28
C PRO A 72 -14.24 -4.82 -10.76
N PHE A 73 -15.09 -5.50 -10.00
CA PHE A 73 -15.05 -5.46 -8.53
C PHE A 73 -13.88 -6.30 -7.97
N GLN A 74 -13.63 -7.49 -8.52
CA GLN A 74 -12.44 -8.28 -8.17
C GLN A 74 -11.15 -7.51 -8.46
N ALA A 75 -11.08 -6.79 -9.57
CA ALA A 75 -9.91 -5.99 -9.92
C ALA A 75 -9.65 -4.86 -8.92
N VAL A 76 -10.70 -4.12 -8.48
CA VAL A 76 -10.53 -3.10 -7.45
C VAL A 76 -10.19 -3.69 -6.08
N CYS A 77 -10.80 -4.82 -5.71
CA CYS A 77 -10.42 -5.51 -4.46
C CYS A 77 -8.98 -6.02 -4.51
N THR A 78 -8.50 -6.48 -5.67
CA THR A 78 -7.10 -6.91 -5.83
C THR A 78 -6.13 -5.71 -5.79
N ALA A 79 -6.51 -4.56 -6.34
CA ALA A 79 -5.74 -3.34 -6.20
C ALA A 79 -5.70 -2.86 -4.74
N LEU A 80 -6.87 -2.82 -4.07
CA LEU A 80 -6.96 -2.53 -2.64
C LEU A 80 -6.20 -3.55 -1.77
N ALA A 81 -6.14 -4.81 -2.18
CA ALA A 81 -5.32 -5.80 -1.49
C ALA A 81 -3.83 -5.42 -1.52
N GLY A 82 -3.35 -4.86 -2.62
CA GLY A 82 -1.97 -4.37 -2.74
C GLY A 82 -1.70 -3.10 -1.94
N THR A 83 -2.67 -2.18 -1.86
CA THR A 83 -2.52 -0.86 -1.23
C THR A 83 -2.90 -0.86 0.26
N VAL A 84 -4.03 -1.46 0.63
CA VAL A 84 -4.49 -1.54 2.03
C VAL A 84 -3.72 -2.64 2.75
N GLY A 85 -2.62 -2.26 3.38
CA GLY A 85 -1.67 -3.16 4.00
C GLY A 85 -1.11 -2.60 5.32
N THR A 86 0.09 -3.05 5.66
CA THR A 86 0.79 -2.58 6.86
C THR A 86 1.09 -1.08 6.83
N GLY A 87 1.15 -0.47 5.63
CA GLY A 87 1.33 0.97 5.46
C GLY A 87 0.23 1.82 6.10
N ASN A 88 -1.02 1.34 6.05
CA ASN A 88 -2.17 2.02 6.66
C ASN A 88 -2.16 1.99 8.18
N ILE A 89 -1.42 1.07 8.79
CA ILE A 89 -1.33 0.89 10.24
C ILE A 89 0.01 1.42 10.74
N ALA A 90 1.11 0.77 10.41
CA ALA A 90 2.45 1.14 10.84
C ALA A 90 2.95 2.43 10.16
N GLY A 91 2.62 2.65 8.88
CA GLY A 91 3.03 3.85 8.15
C GLY A 91 2.39 5.12 8.70
N VAL A 92 1.11 5.07 9.09
CA VAL A 92 0.40 6.20 9.72
C VAL A 92 0.96 6.49 11.11
N ALA A 93 1.22 5.45 11.90
CA ALA A 93 1.86 5.58 13.21
C ALA A 93 3.23 6.26 13.09
N GLY A 94 4.06 5.83 12.14
CA GLY A 94 5.36 6.44 11.86
C GLY A 94 5.25 7.89 11.35
N ALA A 95 4.22 8.22 10.55
CA ALA A 95 3.96 9.59 10.12
C ALA A 95 3.64 10.51 11.30
N ILE A 96 2.78 10.06 12.22
CA ILE A 96 2.41 10.82 13.42
C ILE A 96 3.60 10.97 14.35
N ALA A 97 4.36 9.90 14.60
CA ALA A 97 5.50 9.94 15.52
C ALA A 97 6.60 10.91 15.05
N ILE A 98 6.92 10.96 13.76
CA ILE A 98 7.98 11.80 13.22
C ILE A 98 7.47 13.15 12.71
N GLY A 99 6.26 13.20 12.16
CA GLY A 99 5.67 14.40 11.54
C GLY A 99 4.66 15.14 12.43
N GLY A 100 4.31 14.57 13.59
CA GLY A 100 3.23 15.08 14.44
C GLY A 100 1.82 14.78 13.89
N PRO A 101 0.77 15.16 14.64
CA PRO A 101 -0.62 14.98 14.21
C PRO A 101 -0.92 15.62 12.85
N GLY A 102 -0.29 16.77 12.56
CA GLY A 102 -0.43 17.49 11.30
C GLY A 102 -0.03 16.70 10.05
N ALA A 103 0.78 15.65 10.18
CA ALA A 103 1.11 14.78 9.06
C ALA A 103 -0.15 14.15 8.43
N VAL A 104 -1.21 13.91 9.22
CA VAL A 104 -2.49 13.37 8.74
C VAL A 104 -3.18 14.34 7.76
N PHE A 105 -3.15 15.64 8.03
CA PHE A 105 -3.66 16.66 7.11
C PHE A 105 -2.96 16.60 5.75
N TRP A 106 -1.64 16.47 5.75
CA TRP A 106 -0.85 16.37 4.51
C TRP A 106 -1.07 15.03 3.78
N MET A 107 -1.38 13.95 4.50
CA MET A 107 -1.85 12.71 3.89
C MET A 107 -3.18 12.93 3.14
N TRP A 108 -4.13 13.68 3.71
CA TRP A 108 -5.38 14.02 3.03
C TRP A 108 -5.15 14.84 1.77
N CYS A 109 -4.27 15.84 1.83
CA CYS A 109 -3.91 16.65 0.66
C CYS A 109 -3.32 15.79 -0.46
N SER A 110 -2.39 14.88 -0.13
CA SER A 110 -1.79 13.97 -1.10
C SER A 110 -2.81 13.00 -1.69
N ALA A 111 -3.73 12.46 -0.88
CA ALA A 111 -4.78 11.57 -1.34
C ALA A 111 -5.78 12.26 -2.27
N LEU A 112 -6.16 13.51 -1.98
CA LEU A 112 -7.08 14.27 -2.81
C LEU A 112 -6.53 14.44 -4.24
N LEU A 113 -5.24 14.74 -4.39
CA LEU A 113 -4.58 14.82 -5.69
C LEU A 113 -4.31 13.42 -6.26
N GLY A 114 -3.91 12.48 -5.40
CA GLY A 114 -3.69 11.08 -5.74
C GLY A 114 -4.89 10.38 -6.36
N MET A 115 -6.12 10.75 -5.96
CA MET A 115 -7.35 10.22 -6.59
C MET A 115 -7.38 10.48 -8.09
N CYS A 116 -6.95 11.67 -8.54
CA CYS A 116 -6.91 12.01 -9.95
C CYS A 116 -5.78 11.28 -10.66
N THR A 117 -4.62 11.18 -10.02
CA THR A 117 -3.48 10.42 -10.55
C THR A 117 -3.86 8.94 -10.74
N LYS A 118 -4.44 8.31 -9.72
CA LYS A 118 -4.90 6.92 -9.80
C LYS A 118 -5.98 6.72 -10.87
N PHE A 119 -6.90 7.68 -11.01
CA PHE A 119 -7.88 7.67 -12.10
C PHE A 119 -7.20 7.62 -13.49
N ALA A 120 -6.17 8.44 -13.70
CA ALA A 120 -5.42 8.45 -14.94
C ALA A 120 -4.67 7.14 -15.17
N GLU A 121 -3.93 6.66 -14.18
CA GLU A 121 -3.20 5.38 -14.20
C GLU A 121 -4.09 4.21 -14.59
N VAL A 122 -5.24 4.07 -13.91
CA VAL A 122 -6.21 2.99 -14.18
C VAL A 122 -6.83 3.13 -15.55
N THR A 123 -7.18 4.35 -15.97
CA THR A 123 -7.75 4.60 -17.31
C THR A 123 -6.78 4.21 -18.41
N LEU A 124 -5.51 4.64 -18.29
CA LEU A 124 -4.46 4.32 -19.26
C LEU A 124 -4.14 2.83 -19.27
N ALA A 125 -4.07 2.20 -18.10
CA ALA A 125 -3.76 0.78 -17.98
C ALA A 125 -4.82 -0.11 -18.64
N VAL A 126 -6.09 0.25 -18.55
CA VAL A 126 -7.18 -0.47 -19.23
C VAL A 126 -7.23 -0.13 -20.73
N HIS A 127 -6.88 1.10 -21.11
CA HIS A 127 -6.90 1.52 -22.51
C HIS A 127 -5.77 0.85 -23.33
N PHE A 128 -4.56 0.81 -22.80
CA PHE A 128 -3.36 0.30 -23.49
C PHE A 128 -2.99 -1.14 -23.16
N ARG A 129 -3.87 -1.89 -22.49
CA ARG A 129 -3.63 -3.29 -22.15
C ARG A 129 -3.59 -4.20 -23.37
N GLU A 130 -2.97 -5.37 -23.20
CA GLU A 130 -2.84 -6.39 -24.24
C GLU A 130 -3.39 -7.74 -23.73
N ARG A 131 -3.50 -8.71 -24.65
CA ARG A 131 -3.69 -10.11 -24.29
C ARG A 131 -2.34 -10.82 -24.28
N SER A 132 -2.08 -11.58 -23.21
CA SER A 132 -0.88 -12.44 -23.12
C SER A 132 -1.02 -13.64 -24.08
N ASP A 133 0.08 -14.41 -24.17
CA ASP A 133 0.12 -15.69 -24.90
C ASP A 133 -0.90 -16.74 -24.40
N THR A 134 -1.38 -16.60 -23.17
CA THR A 134 -2.45 -17.45 -22.59
C THR A 134 -3.83 -16.84 -22.65
N GLY A 135 -4.00 -15.68 -23.32
CA GLY A 135 -5.27 -14.97 -23.43
C GLY A 135 -5.69 -14.13 -22.23
N GLU A 136 -4.86 -14.05 -21.17
CA GLU A 136 -5.13 -13.19 -20.02
C GLU A 136 -4.90 -11.71 -20.35
N TRP A 137 -5.67 -10.82 -19.73
CA TRP A 137 -5.41 -9.39 -19.80
C TRP A 137 -4.17 -9.02 -19.01
N VAL A 138 -3.26 -8.27 -19.64
CA VAL A 138 -2.04 -7.73 -19.07
C VAL A 138 -1.94 -6.23 -19.37
N GLY A 139 -1.58 -5.44 -18.39
CA GLY A 139 -1.51 -3.98 -18.53
C GLY A 139 -0.78 -3.36 -17.34
N GLY A 140 -0.87 -2.05 -17.21
CA GLY A 140 -0.16 -1.25 -16.23
C GLY A 140 0.86 -0.32 -16.87
N PRO A 141 1.72 0.37 -16.08
CA PRO A 141 2.64 1.37 -16.58
C PRO A 141 3.53 0.90 -17.73
N MET A 142 4.10 -0.30 -17.64
CA MET A 142 4.95 -0.84 -18.68
C MET A 142 4.21 -0.97 -20.04
N TYR A 143 2.91 -1.23 -20.02
CA TYR A 143 2.12 -1.36 -21.24
C TYR A 143 1.67 -0.02 -21.81
N TYR A 144 1.22 0.94 -20.99
CA TYR A 144 0.86 2.25 -21.52
C TYR A 144 2.07 3.09 -21.91
N ILE A 145 3.25 2.88 -21.29
CA ILE A 145 4.51 3.44 -21.79
C ILE A 145 4.84 2.84 -23.16
N LYS A 146 4.80 1.51 -23.27
CA LYS A 146 5.11 0.80 -24.53
C LYS A 146 4.17 1.22 -25.68
N ASN A 147 2.87 1.23 -25.41
CA ASN A 147 1.84 1.38 -26.45
C ASN A 147 1.39 2.83 -26.67
N GLY A 148 1.50 3.67 -25.63
CA GLY A 148 1.08 5.07 -25.68
C GLY A 148 2.20 6.01 -26.13
N LEU A 149 3.43 5.85 -25.64
CA LEU A 149 4.53 6.77 -25.91
C LEU A 149 5.40 6.36 -27.11
N GLY A 150 5.26 5.10 -27.57
CA GLY A 150 5.98 4.61 -28.74
C GLY A 150 7.43 4.15 -28.45
N ARG A 151 8.15 3.83 -29.55
CA ARG A 151 9.41 3.07 -29.52
C ARG A 151 10.54 3.76 -28.76
N ARG A 152 10.59 5.09 -28.79
CA ARG A 152 11.62 5.90 -28.08
C ARG A 152 11.60 5.74 -26.57
N TRP A 153 10.43 5.47 -25.99
CA TRP A 153 10.22 5.43 -24.54
C TRP A 153 10.18 4.01 -23.96
N GLN A 154 10.38 3.00 -24.81
CA GLN A 154 10.32 1.60 -24.34
C GLN A 154 11.32 1.27 -23.24
N PHE A 155 12.46 1.96 -23.19
CA PHE A 155 13.42 1.78 -22.10
C PHE A 155 12.83 2.10 -20.74
N LEU A 156 11.93 3.11 -20.63
CA LEU A 156 11.21 3.41 -19.39
C LEU A 156 10.26 2.29 -18.97
N ALA A 157 9.61 1.63 -19.93
CA ALA A 157 8.75 0.48 -19.64
C ALA A 157 9.55 -0.69 -19.06
N VAL A 158 10.75 -0.94 -19.60
CA VAL A 158 11.67 -1.97 -19.10
C VAL A 158 12.19 -1.59 -17.70
N LEU A 159 12.61 -0.34 -17.50
CA LEU A 159 13.08 0.14 -16.20
C LEU A 159 11.98 0.01 -15.13
N TYR A 160 10.74 0.41 -15.47
CA TYR A 160 9.60 0.27 -14.56
C TYR A 160 9.39 -1.20 -14.15
N ALA A 161 9.41 -2.12 -15.11
CA ALA A 161 9.21 -3.54 -14.82
C ALA A 161 10.38 -4.15 -14.02
N LEU A 162 11.64 -3.73 -14.30
CA LEU A 162 12.81 -4.17 -13.53
C LEU A 162 12.75 -3.70 -12.07
N PHE A 163 12.45 -2.42 -11.86
CA PHE A 163 12.27 -1.89 -10.50
C PHE A 163 11.14 -2.62 -9.78
N GLY A 164 10.03 -2.90 -10.47
CA GLY A 164 8.93 -3.67 -9.92
C GLY A 164 9.32 -5.08 -9.48
N VAL A 165 10.11 -5.80 -10.28
CA VAL A 165 10.61 -7.14 -9.90
C VAL A 165 11.49 -7.09 -8.65
N LEU A 166 12.33 -6.05 -8.51
CA LEU A 166 13.17 -5.88 -7.32
C LEU A 166 12.36 -5.50 -6.08
N THR A 167 11.33 -4.68 -6.25
CA THR A 167 10.45 -4.23 -5.16
C THR A 167 9.58 -5.35 -4.60
N VAL A 168 9.06 -6.22 -5.47
CA VAL A 168 8.01 -7.18 -5.11
C VAL A 168 8.43 -8.18 -4.03
N PHE A 169 9.68 -8.58 -4.00
CA PHE A 169 10.20 -9.52 -2.99
C PHE A 169 10.38 -8.88 -1.62
N GLY A 170 10.76 -7.60 -1.56
CA GLY A 170 10.93 -6.85 -0.32
C GLY A 170 9.60 -6.26 0.15
N THR A 171 9.19 -5.12 -0.40
CA THR A 171 8.01 -4.36 0.04
C THR A 171 6.72 -5.16 -0.10
N GLY A 172 6.57 -5.94 -1.17
CA GLY A 172 5.36 -6.71 -1.45
C GLY A 172 5.25 -8.02 -0.69
N ASN A 173 6.34 -8.58 -0.15
CA ASN A 173 6.34 -9.89 0.50
C ASN A 173 7.04 -9.89 1.86
N ALA A 174 8.38 -9.89 1.85
CA ALA A 174 9.17 -10.17 3.06
C ALA A 174 8.86 -9.19 4.22
N THR A 175 8.66 -7.91 3.92
CA THR A 175 8.25 -6.90 4.90
C THR A 175 6.87 -7.18 5.50
N GLN A 176 5.93 -7.63 4.66
CA GLN A 176 4.58 -7.94 5.09
C GLN A 176 4.60 -9.17 6.03
N VAL A 177 5.37 -10.20 5.66
CA VAL A 177 5.53 -11.39 6.50
C VAL A 177 6.21 -11.07 7.82
N ASN A 178 7.25 -10.23 7.81
CA ASN A 178 7.90 -9.76 9.03
C ASN A 178 6.91 -9.05 9.97
N THR A 179 5.99 -8.24 9.41
CA THR A 179 4.94 -7.60 10.21
C THR A 179 3.92 -8.61 10.76
N ILE A 180 3.55 -9.65 10.00
CA ILE A 180 2.71 -10.75 10.50
C ILE A 180 3.36 -11.41 11.70
N VAL A 181 4.62 -11.79 11.56
CA VAL A 181 5.41 -12.43 12.63
C VAL A 181 5.47 -11.55 13.87
N ALA A 182 5.87 -10.28 13.71
CA ALA A 182 5.95 -9.35 14.83
C ALA A 182 4.60 -9.17 15.55
N ALA A 183 3.49 -9.14 14.83
CA ALA A 183 2.15 -9.03 15.41
C ALA A 183 1.74 -10.29 16.18
N VAL A 184 2.04 -11.47 15.63
CA VAL A 184 1.78 -12.77 16.27
C VAL A 184 2.64 -12.93 17.52
N ASP A 185 3.94 -12.63 17.42
CA ASP A 185 4.87 -12.69 18.55
C ASP A 185 4.41 -11.79 19.70
N THR A 186 4.06 -10.53 19.40
CA THR A 186 3.59 -9.57 20.40
C THR A 186 2.33 -10.10 21.10
N ALA A 187 1.36 -10.59 20.35
CA ALA A 187 0.12 -11.10 20.91
C ALA A 187 0.35 -12.34 21.81
N LEU A 188 1.19 -13.28 21.38
CA LEU A 188 1.44 -14.52 22.13
C LEU A 188 2.31 -14.29 23.39
N LEU A 189 3.27 -13.37 23.31
CA LEU A 189 4.09 -12.96 24.46
C LEU A 189 3.26 -12.23 25.51
N GLU A 190 2.38 -11.32 25.10
CA GLU A 190 1.52 -10.56 26.01
C GLU A 190 0.61 -11.47 26.85
N TYR A 191 0.15 -12.58 26.26
CA TYR A 191 -0.67 -13.58 26.97
C TYR A 191 0.15 -14.67 27.67
N GLY A 192 1.48 -14.61 27.61
CA GLY A 192 2.35 -15.61 28.22
C GLY A 192 2.21 -17.02 27.64
N LEU A 193 1.68 -17.14 26.42
CA LEU A 193 1.45 -18.42 25.75
C LEU A 193 2.73 -19.03 25.18
N VAL A 194 3.74 -18.20 24.94
CA VAL A 194 5.02 -18.60 24.37
C VAL A 194 6.17 -17.90 25.10
N GLY A 195 7.25 -18.64 25.38
CA GLY A 195 8.49 -18.05 25.88
C GLY A 195 9.39 -17.52 24.78
N GLY A 196 10.21 -16.51 25.07
CA GLY A 196 11.08 -15.87 24.07
C GLY A 196 12.03 -16.84 23.34
N SER A 197 12.44 -17.94 23.98
CA SER A 197 13.28 -18.98 23.36
C SER A 197 12.60 -19.77 22.25
N PHE A 198 11.26 -19.77 22.21
CA PHE A 198 10.47 -20.48 21.18
C PHE A 198 10.16 -19.61 19.96
N LEU A 199 10.34 -18.29 20.05
CA LEU A 199 10.01 -17.36 18.95
C LEU A 199 10.66 -17.71 17.60
N PRO A 200 11.96 -18.10 17.51
CA PRO A 200 12.52 -18.46 16.21
C PRO A 200 11.82 -19.66 15.55
N THR A 201 11.38 -20.64 16.34
CA THR A 201 10.63 -21.79 15.84
C THR A 201 9.22 -21.40 15.42
N LEU A 202 8.54 -20.57 16.23
CA LEU A 202 7.23 -20.03 15.90
C LEU A 202 7.26 -19.24 14.60
N ASN A 203 8.23 -18.36 14.43
CA ASN A 203 8.40 -17.52 13.24
C ASN A 203 8.60 -18.36 11.99
N LEU A 204 9.38 -19.45 12.07
CA LEU A 204 9.53 -20.41 10.97
C LEU A 204 8.18 -21.07 10.63
N ILE A 205 7.42 -21.52 11.65
CA ILE A 205 6.11 -22.14 11.45
C ILE A 205 5.14 -21.15 10.77
N VAL A 206 5.07 -19.91 11.26
CA VAL A 206 4.24 -18.86 10.67
C VAL A 206 4.68 -18.57 9.23
N GLY A 207 5.99 -18.47 8.97
CA GLY A 207 6.54 -18.27 7.63
C GLY A 207 6.15 -19.37 6.65
N ILE A 208 6.25 -20.64 7.07
CA ILE A 208 5.83 -21.80 6.26
C ILE A 208 4.31 -21.75 6.01
N LEU A 209 3.50 -21.47 7.03
CA LEU A 209 2.05 -21.37 6.88
C LEU A 209 1.67 -20.27 5.88
N VAL A 210 2.26 -19.08 6.00
CA VAL A 210 2.04 -17.98 5.06
C VAL A 210 2.48 -18.37 3.66
N ALA A 211 3.65 -18.98 3.50
CA ALA A 211 4.16 -19.43 2.20
C ALA A 211 3.20 -20.43 1.51
N VAL A 212 2.66 -21.39 2.27
CA VAL A 212 1.69 -22.37 1.74
C VAL A 212 0.39 -21.65 1.33
N LEU A 213 -0.15 -20.76 2.17
CA LEU A 213 -1.38 -20.03 1.86
C LEU A 213 -1.20 -19.13 0.63
N VAL A 214 -0.08 -18.43 0.53
CA VAL A 214 0.27 -17.59 -0.63
C VAL A 214 0.39 -18.45 -1.90
N ALA A 215 1.10 -19.58 -1.85
CA ALA A 215 1.22 -20.50 -2.97
C ALA A 215 -0.15 -21.03 -3.43
N LEU A 216 -1.01 -21.44 -2.49
CA LEU A 216 -2.36 -21.93 -2.79
C LEU A 216 -3.21 -20.89 -3.52
N VAL A 217 -3.09 -19.62 -3.17
CA VAL A 217 -3.85 -18.55 -3.82
C VAL A 217 -3.24 -18.20 -5.19
N LEU A 218 -1.94 -17.93 -5.24
CA LEU A 218 -1.28 -17.44 -6.45
C LEU A 218 -1.21 -18.48 -7.57
N LEU A 219 -0.92 -19.75 -7.24
CA LEU A 219 -0.90 -20.83 -8.22
C LEU A 219 -2.27 -21.14 -8.82
N GLY A 220 -3.35 -20.72 -8.15
CA GLY A 220 -4.71 -20.75 -8.70
C GLY A 220 -4.99 -19.71 -9.78
N GLY A 221 -4.03 -18.83 -10.07
CA GLY A 221 -4.08 -17.84 -11.12
C GLY A 221 -5.03 -16.69 -10.86
N ILE A 222 -5.25 -15.88 -11.89
CA ILE A 222 -5.98 -14.60 -11.81
C ILE A 222 -7.39 -14.71 -11.24
N LYS A 223 -8.13 -15.77 -11.57
CA LYS A 223 -9.50 -16.00 -11.07
C LYS A 223 -9.50 -16.24 -9.55
N ARG A 224 -8.56 -17.04 -9.03
CA ARG A 224 -8.46 -17.31 -7.59
C ARG A 224 -7.98 -16.09 -6.82
N ILE A 225 -6.99 -15.36 -7.34
CA ILE A 225 -6.53 -14.09 -6.76
C ILE A 225 -7.70 -13.14 -6.61
N GLY A 226 -8.46 -12.90 -7.68
CA GLY A 226 -9.64 -12.04 -7.65
C GLY A 226 -10.71 -12.50 -6.67
N SER A 227 -11.03 -13.81 -6.65
CA SER A 227 -12.05 -14.38 -5.76
C SER A 227 -11.66 -14.31 -4.27
N VAL A 228 -10.38 -14.45 -3.94
CA VAL A 228 -9.89 -14.29 -2.56
C VAL A 228 -9.91 -12.83 -2.17
N SER A 229 -9.41 -11.94 -3.03
CA SER A 229 -9.36 -10.49 -2.76
C SER A 229 -10.75 -9.89 -2.57
N GLU A 230 -11.75 -10.27 -3.38
CA GLU A 230 -13.13 -9.73 -3.27
C GLU A 230 -13.84 -10.11 -1.97
N LYS A 231 -13.39 -11.17 -1.28
CA LYS A 231 -13.92 -11.59 0.02
C LYS A 231 -13.11 -11.02 1.17
N LEU A 232 -11.79 -11.13 1.07
CA LEU A 232 -10.86 -10.75 2.13
C LEU A 232 -10.86 -9.23 2.36
N VAL A 233 -10.76 -8.44 1.28
CA VAL A 233 -10.59 -6.98 1.40
C VAL A 233 -11.80 -6.28 2.02
N PRO A 234 -13.06 -6.51 1.58
CA PRO A 234 -14.20 -5.91 2.25
C PRO A 234 -14.37 -6.38 3.70
N PHE A 235 -14.07 -7.66 3.98
CA PHE A 235 -14.14 -8.21 5.33
C PHE A 235 -13.14 -7.52 6.27
N MET A 236 -11.85 -7.48 5.89
CA MET A 236 -10.82 -6.87 6.72
C MET A 236 -11.05 -5.37 6.91
N ALA A 237 -11.46 -4.67 5.83
CA ALA A 237 -11.74 -3.23 5.90
C ALA A 237 -12.92 -2.94 6.83
N LEU A 238 -14.04 -3.65 6.68
CA LEU A 238 -15.21 -3.47 7.53
C LEU A 238 -14.90 -3.75 9.00
N PHE A 239 -14.19 -4.84 9.26
CA PHE A 239 -13.78 -5.24 10.60
C PHE A 239 -12.91 -4.16 11.25
N TYR A 240 -11.91 -3.65 10.52
CA TYR A 240 -11.04 -2.58 10.99
C TYR A 240 -11.80 -1.26 11.22
N ILE A 241 -12.68 -0.88 10.27
CA ILE A 241 -13.50 0.33 10.37
C ILE A 241 -14.40 0.30 11.62
N VAL A 242 -15.10 -0.81 11.84
CA VAL A 242 -16.03 -0.94 12.98
C VAL A 242 -15.29 -0.73 14.31
N LEU A 243 -14.14 -1.38 14.48
CA LEU A 243 -13.40 -1.27 15.73
C LEU A 243 -12.69 0.07 15.88
N SER A 244 -12.19 0.64 14.80
CA SER A 244 -11.60 1.99 14.83
C SER A 244 -12.65 3.06 15.15
N VAL A 245 -13.85 2.97 14.56
CA VAL A 245 -14.98 3.86 14.89
C VAL A 245 -15.37 3.69 16.35
N GLY A 246 -15.36 2.46 16.88
CA GLY A 246 -15.62 2.21 18.31
C GLY A 246 -14.62 2.94 19.22
N VAL A 247 -13.32 2.97 18.90
CA VAL A 247 -12.34 3.77 19.66
C VAL A 247 -12.72 5.25 19.65
N VAL A 248 -13.08 5.79 18.49
CA VAL A 248 -13.47 7.20 18.36
C VAL A 248 -14.74 7.51 19.16
N VAL A 249 -15.74 6.65 19.11
CA VAL A 249 -17.01 6.83 19.85
C VAL A 249 -16.78 6.77 21.36
N LEU A 250 -15.99 5.81 21.84
CA LEU A 250 -15.68 5.70 23.27
C LEU A 250 -14.82 6.83 23.80
N ASN A 251 -14.05 7.50 22.94
CA ASN A 251 -13.21 8.64 23.27
C ASN A 251 -13.69 9.95 22.60
N PHE A 252 -15.01 10.07 22.35
CA PHE A 252 -15.57 11.17 21.57
C PHE A 252 -15.25 12.56 22.12
N SER A 253 -15.11 12.70 23.44
CA SER A 253 -14.73 13.97 24.10
C SER A 253 -13.36 14.50 23.64
N ARG A 254 -12.47 13.65 23.17
CA ARG A 254 -11.14 14.04 22.67
C ARG A 254 -11.14 14.44 21.20
N LEU A 255 -12.18 14.05 20.44
CA LEU A 255 -12.25 14.24 18.99
C LEU A 255 -12.06 15.71 18.54
N PRO A 256 -12.69 16.72 19.19
CA PRO A 256 -12.48 18.13 18.81
C PRO A 256 -11.02 18.55 18.91
N TYR A 257 -10.35 18.23 20.02
CA TYR A 257 -8.93 18.51 20.22
C TYR A 257 -8.05 17.77 19.20
N VAL A 258 -8.37 16.53 18.88
CA VAL A 258 -7.63 15.73 17.89
C VAL A 258 -7.75 16.35 16.50
N LEU A 259 -8.95 16.76 16.10
CA LEU A 259 -9.16 17.43 14.81
C LEU A 259 -8.41 18.78 14.75
N GLU A 260 -8.42 19.55 15.84
CA GLU A 260 -7.62 20.77 15.95
C GLU A 260 -6.13 20.46 15.82
N SER A 261 -5.62 19.43 16.51
CA SER A 261 -4.21 19.02 16.44
C SER A 261 -3.78 18.58 15.04
N ILE A 262 -4.68 17.98 14.27
CA ILE A 262 -4.42 17.61 12.86
C ILE A 262 -4.36 18.86 11.99
N VAL A 263 -5.34 19.76 12.07
CA VAL A 263 -5.44 20.92 11.17
C VAL A 263 -4.42 22.01 11.55
N VAL A 264 -4.38 22.42 12.81
CA VAL A 264 -3.43 23.46 13.27
C VAL A 264 -2.01 22.90 13.32
N GLY A 265 -1.84 21.64 13.75
CA GLY A 265 -0.56 20.96 13.79
C GLY A 265 0.08 20.75 12.41
N ALA A 266 -0.71 20.79 11.33
CA ALA A 266 -0.17 20.74 9.97
C ALA A 266 0.72 21.96 9.64
N PHE A 267 0.41 23.12 10.24
CA PHE A 267 1.12 24.38 10.01
C PHE A 267 1.99 24.81 11.21
N ASN A 268 1.67 24.33 12.40
CA ASN A 268 2.41 24.55 13.62
C ASN A 268 2.56 23.25 14.43
N PRO A 269 3.39 22.29 13.97
CA PRO A 269 3.55 21.01 14.66
C PRO A 269 4.11 21.13 16.07
N ALA A 270 4.94 22.15 16.33
CA ALA A 270 5.54 22.38 17.64
C ALA A 270 4.50 22.55 18.76
N ALA A 271 3.35 23.15 18.46
CA ALA A 271 2.27 23.38 19.42
C ALA A 271 1.67 22.08 19.99
N PHE A 272 1.73 20.97 19.24
CA PHE A 272 1.11 19.69 19.63
C PHE A 272 2.14 18.57 19.90
N THR A 273 3.44 18.86 19.75
CA THR A 273 4.51 17.88 19.93
C THR A 273 5.48 18.27 21.04
N GLY A 274 5.09 19.23 21.89
CA GLY A 274 5.96 19.74 22.96
C GLY A 274 7.25 20.39 22.42
N GLY A 275 7.22 20.93 21.20
CA GLY A 275 8.38 21.53 20.55
C GLY A 275 9.31 20.54 19.86
N THR A 276 9.10 19.23 19.98
CA THR A 276 9.97 18.19 19.39
C THR A 276 10.01 18.28 17.87
N ILE A 277 8.88 18.59 17.22
CA ILE A 277 8.78 18.76 15.78
C ILE A 277 8.58 20.23 15.47
N GLY A 278 9.69 20.94 15.18
CA GLY A 278 9.67 22.39 14.96
C GLY A 278 9.36 22.84 13.53
N SER A 279 9.34 21.93 12.56
CA SER A 279 9.22 22.30 11.15
C SER A 279 7.95 21.73 10.50
N LEU A 280 7.14 22.63 9.92
CA LEU A 280 5.99 22.20 9.10
C LEU A 280 6.41 21.37 7.89
N PHE A 281 7.62 21.57 7.37
CA PHE A 281 8.14 20.78 6.24
C PHE A 281 8.35 19.33 6.61
N VAL A 282 8.74 19.02 7.84
CA VAL A 282 8.85 17.63 8.33
C VAL A 282 7.46 16.99 8.39
N SER A 283 6.47 17.71 8.95
CA SER A 283 5.09 17.23 9.00
C SER A 283 4.53 16.97 7.59
N MET A 284 4.72 17.94 6.68
CA MET A 284 4.30 17.82 5.28
C MET A 284 5.00 16.65 4.58
N GLN A 285 6.32 16.55 4.70
CA GLN A 285 7.11 15.48 4.08
C GLN A 285 6.66 14.10 4.54
N LYS A 286 6.49 13.93 5.84
CA LYS A 286 6.09 12.63 6.40
C LYS A 286 4.64 12.29 6.03
N GLY A 287 3.75 13.26 6.07
CA GLY A 287 2.36 13.06 5.67
C GLY A 287 2.22 12.69 4.19
N VAL A 288 2.80 13.48 3.29
CA VAL A 288 2.74 13.23 1.84
C VAL A 288 3.41 11.91 1.48
N SER A 289 4.63 11.66 1.96
CA SER A 289 5.38 10.43 1.66
C SER A 289 4.61 9.18 2.11
N ARG A 290 4.07 9.18 3.33
CA ARG A 290 3.32 8.03 3.84
C ARG A 290 1.93 7.87 3.21
N GLY A 291 1.29 8.97 2.82
CA GLY A 291 0.07 8.94 2.02
C GLY A 291 0.29 8.27 0.66
N ILE A 292 1.33 8.68 -0.08
CA ILE A 292 1.71 8.10 -1.38
C ILE A 292 2.11 6.63 -1.22
N PHE A 293 2.90 6.31 -0.20
CA PHE A 293 3.32 4.94 0.09
C PHE A 293 2.12 4.02 0.33
N SER A 294 1.09 4.51 1.04
CA SER A 294 -0.13 3.74 1.32
C SER A 294 -0.98 3.52 0.07
N ASN A 295 -1.37 4.58 -0.62
CA ASN A 295 -2.32 4.50 -1.74
C ASN A 295 -1.68 4.21 -3.11
N GLU A 296 -0.36 4.21 -3.21
CA GLU A 296 0.43 3.94 -4.43
C GLU A 296 0.07 4.86 -5.63
N ALA A 297 -0.58 6.01 -5.40
CA ALA A 297 -0.87 6.97 -6.47
C ALA A 297 0.42 7.66 -6.94
N GLY A 298 0.72 7.57 -8.22
CA GLY A 298 1.98 8.00 -8.80
C GLY A 298 3.02 6.87 -8.95
N LEU A 299 2.82 5.72 -8.29
CA LEU A 299 3.64 4.51 -8.50
C LEU A 299 3.11 3.65 -9.66
N GLY A 300 1.83 3.71 -9.95
CA GLY A 300 1.20 2.99 -11.06
C GLY A 300 0.85 1.51 -10.78
N THR A 301 1.28 0.94 -9.67
CA THR A 301 1.19 -0.49 -9.34
C THR A 301 -0.23 -1.01 -9.31
N GLY A 302 -1.15 -0.35 -8.60
CA GLY A 302 -2.55 -0.74 -8.52
C GLY A 302 -3.25 -0.82 -9.89
N SER A 303 -2.81 -0.02 -10.86
CA SER A 303 -3.35 -0.03 -12.22
C SER A 303 -3.16 -1.37 -12.94
N ILE A 304 -2.18 -2.18 -12.52
CA ILE A 304 -1.91 -3.53 -13.06
C ILE A 304 -3.06 -4.49 -12.76
N ALA A 305 -3.61 -4.45 -11.54
CA ALA A 305 -4.79 -5.25 -11.19
C ALA A 305 -6.02 -4.78 -11.98
N HIS A 306 -6.23 -3.47 -12.08
CA HIS A 306 -7.33 -2.89 -12.84
C HIS A 306 -7.29 -3.22 -14.34
N ALA A 307 -6.11 -3.38 -14.93
CA ALA A 307 -5.97 -3.79 -16.33
C ALA A 307 -6.53 -5.19 -16.58
N CYS A 308 -6.56 -6.06 -15.55
CA CYS A 308 -7.14 -7.40 -15.62
C CYS A 308 -8.69 -7.41 -15.60
N ALA A 309 -9.35 -6.25 -15.43
CA ALA A 309 -10.80 -6.17 -15.33
C ALA A 309 -11.51 -6.50 -16.64
N ASP A 310 -12.60 -7.28 -16.58
CA ASP A 310 -13.49 -7.52 -17.71
C ASP A 310 -14.36 -6.30 -18.01
N THR A 311 -13.80 -5.32 -18.70
CA THR A 311 -14.46 -4.07 -19.05
C THR A 311 -14.01 -3.56 -20.42
N LYS A 312 -14.95 -2.94 -21.16
CA LYS A 312 -14.67 -2.22 -22.41
C LYS A 312 -14.60 -0.71 -22.21
N LYS A 313 -14.75 -0.22 -20.96
CA LYS A 313 -14.86 1.21 -20.66
C LYS A 313 -13.73 1.65 -19.71
N PRO A 314 -12.55 2.09 -20.24
CA PRO A 314 -11.40 2.48 -19.43
C PRO A 314 -11.75 3.55 -18.38
N VAL A 315 -12.41 4.63 -18.78
CA VAL A 315 -12.81 5.73 -17.88
C VAL A 315 -13.70 5.23 -16.73
N LYS A 316 -14.60 4.27 -17.00
CA LYS A 316 -15.43 3.70 -15.94
C LYS A 316 -14.63 2.88 -14.94
N GLN A 317 -13.56 2.21 -15.41
CA GLN A 317 -12.63 1.52 -14.52
C GLN A 317 -11.77 2.53 -13.75
N GLY A 318 -11.38 3.65 -14.37
CA GLY A 318 -10.68 4.74 -13.70
C GLY A 318 -11.42 5.30 -12.48
N MET A 319 -12.78 5.31 -12.50
CA MET A 319 -13.56 5.75 -11.34
C MET A 319 -13.33 4.86 -10.09
N PHE A 320 -13.02 3.58 -10.27
CA PHE A 320 -12.64 2.72 -9.15
C PHE A 320 -11.31 3.13 -8.52
N GLY A 321 -10.37 3.71 -9.31
CA GLY A 321 -9.13 4.25 -8.79
C GLY A 321 -9.35 5.44 -7.84
N ILE A 322 -10.36 6.28 -8.09
CA ILE A 322 -10.77 7.35 -7.15
C ILE A 322 -11.24 6.73 -5.82
N PHE A 323 -12.10 5.71 -5.90
CA PHE A 323 -12.59 5.01 -4.71
C PHE A 323 -11.46 4.31 -3.95
N GLU A 324 -10.51 3.71 -4.66
CA GLU A 324 -9.35 3.01 -4.08
C GLU A 324 -8.56 3.94 -3.15
N VAL A 325 -8.12 5.10 -3.66
CA VAL A 325 -7.35 6.08 -2.86
C VAL A 325 -8.19 6.66 -1.72
N PHE A 326 -9.48 6.91 -1.95
CA PHE A 326 -10.40 7.36 -0.91
C PHE A 326 -10.51 6.33 0.22
N ALA A 327 -10.79 5.07 -0.11
CA ALA A 327 -10.94 4.01 0.88
C ALA A 327 -9.63 3.76 1.66
N ASP A 328 -8.50 3.72 0.96
CA ASP A 328 -7.18 3.52 1.55
C ASP A 328 -6.81 4.65 2.51
N THR A 329 -6.71 5.88 2.00
CA THR A 329 -6.08 6.97 2.75
C THR A 329 -7.08 7.80 3.52
N ILE A 330 -8.20 8.23 2.88
CA ILE A 330 -9.17 9.08 3.56
C ILE A 330 -9.96 8.30 4.61
N VAL A 331 -10.24 6.99 4.39
CA VAL A 331 -10.97 6.20 5.37
C VAL A 331 -10.00 5.47 6.30
N ILE A 332 -9.22 4.50 5.81
CA ILE A 332 -8.44 3.59 6.66
C ILE A 332 -7.32 4.32 7.39
N CYS A 333 -6.48 5.11 6.68
CA CYS A 333 -5.38 5.83 7.35
C CYS A 333 -5.90 6.89 8.34
N THR A 334 -7.02 7.58 8.03
CA THR A 334 -7.63 8.53 8.98
C THR A 334 -8.12 7.82 10.23
N LEU A 335 -8.77 6.66 10.09
CA LEU A 335 -9.23 5.90 11.24
C LEU A 335 -8.06 5.42 12.10
N THR A 336 -6.96 4.96 11.50
CA THR A 336 -5.74 4.62 12.24
C THR A 336 -5.21 5.84 13.02
N ALA A 337 -5.15 7.00 12.39
CA ALA A 337 -4.71 8.23 13.05
C ALA A 337 -5.63 8.60 14.23
N LEU A 338 -6.95 8.48 14.04
CA LEU A 338 -7.92 8.75 15.10
C LEU A 338 -7.83 7.73 16.24
N VAL A 339 -7.56 6.46 15.95
CA VAL A 339 -7.29 5.43 16.98
C VAL A 339 -6.11 5.85 17.84
N ILE A 340 -4.99 6.23 17.25
CA ILE A 340 -3.79 6.64 17.99
C ILE A 340 -4.07 7.92 18.80
N LEU A 341 -4.64 8.95 18.19
CA LEU A 341 -4.77 10.26 18.81
C LEU A 341 -5.94 10.36 19.80
N CYS A 342 -7.08 9.72 19.52
CA CYS A 342 -8.25 9.76 20.42
C CYS A 342 -8.09 8.85 21.64
N SER A 343 -7.39 7.70 21.52
CA SER A 343 -7.18 6.80 22.66
C SER A 343 -6.38 7.45 23.80
N GLY A 344 -5.56 8.44 23.48
CA GLY A 344 -4.66 9.09 24.43
C GLY A 344 -3.39 8.31 24.74
N THR A 345 -3.09 7.31 23.91
CA THR A 345 -1.80 6.64 23.94
C THR A 345 -0.66 7.65 23.83
N PRO A 346 0.38 7.57 24.70
CA PRO A 346 1.54 8.42 24.58
C PRO A 346 2.26 8.23 23.24
N VAL A 347 2.49 9.30 22.54
CA VAL A 347 3.25 9.30 21.29
C VAL A 347 4.66 9.80 21.58
N GLY A 348 5.68 8.98 21.33
CA GLY A 348 7.08 9.36 21.42
C GLY A 348 7.48 10.19 20.19
N TYR A 349 7.15 11.48 20.17
CA TYR A 349 7.47 12.35 19.05
C TYR A 349 8.98 12.46 18.81
N GLY A 350 9.37 12.43 17.54
CA GLY A 350 10.78 12.44 17.13
C GLY A 350 11.42 11.06 17.04
N ALA A 351 10.81 10.02 17.60
CA ALA A 351 11.28 8.63 17.52
C ALA A 351 10.49 7.85 16.45
N ALA A 352 11.13 6.86 15.82
CA ALA A 352 10.44 5.98 14.89
C ALA A 352 9.40 5.15 15.64
N ALA A 353 8.21 5.01 15.05
CA ALA A 353 7.14 4.16 15.54
C ALA A 353 6.57 3.33 14.40
N GLY A 354 6.07 2.14 14.73
CA GLY A 354 5.45 1.20 13.81
C GLY A 354 4.04 0.81 14.24
N ALA A 355 3.68 -0.44 13.98
CA ALA A 355 2.35 -0.96 14.29
C ALA A 355 2.05 -1.00 15.80
N GLU A 356 3.08 -1.10 16.64
CA GLU A 356 2.98 -1.11 18.10
C GLU A 356 2.25 0.11 18.66
N LEU A 357 2.43 1.29 18.04
CA LEU A 357 1.73 2.51 18.45
C LEU A 357 0.23 2.41 18.18
N THR A 358 -0.16 1.82 17.05
CA THR A 358 -1.58 1.59 16.73
C THR A 358 -2.18 0.52 17.65
N ILE A 359 -1.43 -0.56 17.91
CA ILE A 359 -1.83 -1.62 18.85
C ILE A 359 -2.09 -0.99 20.23
N SER A 360 -1.16 -0.16 20.71
CA SER A 360 -1.30 0.58 21.96
C SER A 360 -2.56 1.45 21.98
N GLY A 361 -2.90 2.10 20.87
CA GLY A 361 -4.14 2.88 20.75
C GLY A 361 -5.41 2.03 20.95
N PHE A 362 -5.44 0.84 20.38
CA PHE A 362 -6.56 -0.09 20.60
C PHE A 362 -6.58 -0.67 22.02
N THR A 363 -5.43 -1.09 22.54
CA THR A 363 -5.36 -1.71 23.88
C THR A 363 -5.66 -0.70 24.98
N THR A 364 -5.28 0.57 24.83
CA THR A 364 -5.63 1.63 25.78
C THR A 364 -7.15 1.82 25.86
N THR A 365 -7.89 1.64 24.78
CA THR A 365 -9.35 1.83 24.76
C THR A 365 -10.11 0.56 25.15
N TYR A 366 -9.71 -0.60 24.60
CA TYR A 366 -10.47 -1.85 24.73
C TYR A 366 -9.88 -2.83 25.75
N GLY A 367 -8.67 -2.55 26.25
CA GLY A 367 -7.93 -3.49 27.10
C GLY A 367 -7.10 -4.50 26.33
N GLY A 368 -6.39 -5.38 27.04
CA GLY A 368 -5.38 -6.27 26.47
C GLY A 368 -5.88 -7.20 25.36
N TRP A 369 -7.16 -7.60 25.36
CA TRP A 369 -7.70 -8.47 24.31
C TRP A 369 -7.63 -7.84 22.90
N ALA A 370 -7.53 -6.52 22.82
CA ALA A 370 -7.40 -5.83 21.54
C ALA A 370 -6.07 -6.13 20.83
N SER A 371 -5.05 -6.61 21.51
CA SER A 371 -3.80 -7.04 20.88
C SER A 371 -4.01 -8.25 19.95
N ILE A 372 -4.86 -9.22 20.35
CA ILE A 372 -5.22 -10.35 19.47
C ILE A 372 -5.96 -9.86 18.24
N PHE A 373 -6.92 -8.96 18.43
CA PHE A 373 -7.68 -8.37 17.33
C PHE A 373 -6.78 -7.64 16.34
N THR A 374 -5.87 -6.80 16.84
CA THR A 374 -4.94 -6.05 15.97
C THR A 374 -3.94 -6.96 15.27
N ALA A 375 -3.49 -8.04 15.92
CA ALA A 375 -2.68 -9.06 15.27
C ALA A 375 -3.43 -9.73 14.12
N VAL A 376 -4.69 -10.12 14.32
CA VAL A 376 -5.55 -10.70 13.24
C VAL A 376 -5.75 -9.69 12.11
N ALA A 377 -6.02 -8.42 12.42
CA ALA A 377 -6.16 -7.38 11.41
C ALA A 377 -4.86 -7.22 10.61
N LEU A 378 -3.71 -7.08 11.27
CA LEU A 378 -2.41 -6.99 10.61
C LEU A 378 -2.10 -8.20 9.74
N CYS A 379 -2.41 -9.42 10.20
CA CYS A 379 -2.27 -10.63 9.39
C CYS A 379 -3.13 -10.57 8.12
N CYS A 380 -4.39 -10.14 8.21
CA CYS A 380 -5.28 -10.00 7.05
C CYS A 380 -4.76 -8.94 6.07
N PHE A 381 -4.36 -7.75 6.57
CA PHE A 381 -3.83 -6.65 5.77
C PHE A 381 -2.53 -7.05 5.06
N ALA A 382 -1.56 -7.61 5.80
CA ALA A 382 -0.30 -8.04 5.24
C ALA A 382 -0.47 -9.19 4.23
N PHE A 383 -1.30 -10.18 4.54
CA PHE A 383 -1.58 -11.30 3.65
C PHE A 383 -2.24 -10.85 2.34
N SER A 384 -3.21 -9.92 2.41
CA SER A 384 -3.82 -9.35 1.21
C SER A 384 -2.79 -8.63 0.34
N THR A 385 -1.86 -7.87 0.95
CA THR A 385 -0.79 -7.16 0.24
C THR A 385 0.14 -8.15 -0.46
N ILE A 386 0.53 -9.24 0.19
CA ILE A 386 1.36 -10.29 -0.43
C ILE A 386 0.67 -10.85 -1.69
N ILE A 387 -0.64 -11.10 -1.65
CA ILE A 387 -1.40 -11.61 -2.79
C ILE A 387 -1.46 -10.57 -3.93
N GLY A 388 -1.75 -9.31 -3.63
CA GLY A 388 -1.82 -8.22 -4.60
C GLY A 388 -0.48 -8.00 -5.31
N TRP A 389 0.60 -7.88 -4.54
CA TRP A 389 1.95 -7.72 -5.07
C TRP A 389 2.46 -8.97 -5.79
N GLY A 390 2.02 -10.17 -5.40
CA GLY A 390 2.29 -11.40 -6.14
C GLY A 390 1.74 -11.34 -7.58
N LEU A 391 0.53 -10.80 -7.77
CA LEU A 391 0.01 -10.53 -9.10
C LEU A 391 0.88 -9.52 -9.86
N TYR A 392 1.23 -8.38 -9.23
CA TYR A 392 2.05 -7.34 -9.87
C TYR A 392 3.39 -7.92 -10.33
N GLY A 393 4.10 -8.64 -9.47
CA GLY A 393 5.37 -9.28 -9.78
C GLY A 393 5.30 -10.23 -10.97
N SER A 394 4.24 -11.03 -11.04
CA SER A 394 4.03 -11.90 -12.20
C SER A 394 3.86 -11.10 -13.50
N ARG A 395 3.18 -9.96 -13.46
CA ARG A 395 2.96 -9.10 -14.63
C ARG A 395 4.21 -8.35 -15.07
N PHE A 396 5.09 -7.96 -14.14
CA PHE A 396 6.41 -7.41 -14.48
C PHE A 396 7.25 -8.44 -15.25
N LEU A 397 7.32 -9.68 -14.76
CA LEU A 397 8.08 -10.74 -15.40
C LEU A 397 7.48 -11.15 -16.75
N VAL A 398 6.16 -11.26 -16.85
CA VAL A 398 5.48 -11.54 -18.12
C VAL A 398 5.82 -10.48 -19.17
N PHE A 399 5.88 -9.20 -18.77
CA PHE A 399 6.29 -8.11 -19.67
C PHE A 399 7.75 -8.27 -20.13
N LEU A 400 8.67 -8.52 -19.20
CA LEU A 400 10.10 -8.64 -19.51
C LEU A 400 10.41 -9.89 -20.34
N CYS A 401 9.82 -11.04 -20.00
CA CYS A 401 10.08 -12.32 -20.67
C CYS A 401 9.15 -12.57 -21.86
N LYS A 402 8.15 -11.75 -22.08
CA LYS A 402 7.14 -11.88 -23.15
C LYS A 402 6.40 -13.22 -23.17
N SER A 403 6.30 -13.90 -22.03
CA SER A 403 5.62 -15.18 -21.88
C SER A 403 5.01 -15.35 -20.51
N ASN A 404 3.79 -15.87 -20.45
CA ASN A 404 3.09 -16.15 -19.19
C ASN A 404 3.61 -17.42 -18.48
N LYS A 405 4.46 -18.20 -19.14
CA LYS A 405 5.07 -19.42 -18.56
C LYS A 405 5.93 -19.11 -17.33
N VAL A 406 6.47 -17.87 -17.24
CA VAL A 406 7.29 -17.44 -16.10
C VAL A 406 6.48 -17.16 -14.83
N ALA A 407 5.16 -17.01 -14.93
CA ALA A 407 4.32 -16.66 -13.77
C ALA A 407 4.30 -17.78 -12.70
N ARG A 408 4.17 -19.05 -13.11
CA ARG A 408 4.13 -20.17 -12.16
C ARG A 408 5.44 -20.38 -11.38
N PRO A 409 6.63 -20.44 -12.02
CA PRO A 409 7.90 -20.49 -11.29
C PRO A 409 8.08 -19.29 -10.37
N PHE A 410 7.72 -18.10 -10.83
CA PHE A 410 7.77 -16.88 -10.00
C PHE A 410 6.90 -17.04 -8.74
N PHE A 411 5.67 -17.52 -8.86
CA PHE A 411 4.79 -17.68 -7.69
C PHE A 411 5.36 -18.64 -6.64
N VAL A 412 6.06 -19.71 -7.08
CA VAL A 412 6.73 -20.64 -6.16
C VAL A 412 7.88 -19.94 -5.44
N VAL A 413 8.78 -19.27 -6.17
CA VAL A 413 9.90 -18.52 -5.58
C VAL A 413 9.38 -17.42 -4.64
N TYR A 414 8.38 -16.68 -5.09
CA TYR A 414 7.75 -15.61 -4.31
C TYR A 414 7.15 -16.12 -3.00
N ALA A 415 6.46 -17.26 -3.03
CA ALA A 415 5.91 -17.87 -1.82
C ALA A 415 7.02 -18.33 -0.85
N LEU A 416 8.14 -18.88 -1.36
CA LEU A 416 9.27 -19.29 -0.52
C LEU A 416 9.98 -18.10 0.15
N VAL A 417 10.00 -16.93 -0.47
CA VAL A 417 10.55 -15.70 0.14
C VAL A 417 9.80 -15.30 1.42
N ALA A 418 8.54 -15.70 1.58
CA ALA A 418 7.80 -15.49 2.82
C ALA A 418 8.49 -16.15 4.04
N ILE A 419 9.13 -17.31 3.86
CA ILE A 419 9.86 -17.98 4.93
C ILE A 419 11.09 -17.16 5.33
N LEU A 420 11.81 -16.58 4.35
CA LEU A 420 12.94 -15.69 4.63
C LEU A 420 12.47 -14.42 5.36
N GLY A 421 11.32 -13.85 4.94
CA GLY A 421 10.71 -12.70 5.59
C GLY A 421 10.33 -12.94 7.06
N ALA A 422 10.00 -14.19 7.41
CA ALA A 422 9.65 -14.58 8.76
C ALA A 422 10.87 -14.81 9.67
N THR A 423 12.02 -15.18 9.12
CA THR A 423 13.15 -15.73 9.89
C THR A 423 14.41 -14.86 9.89
N MET A 424 14.48 -13.86 9.00
CA MET A 424 15.68 -13.03 8.83
C MET A 424 15.44 -11.57 9.20
N ASP A 425 16.49 -10.92 9.70
CA ASP A 425 16.52 -9.46 9.78
C ASP A 425 16.76 -8.89 8.37
N LEU A 426 15.77 -8.18 7.85
CA LEU A 426 15.72 -7.71 6.48
C LEU A 426 15.98 -6.21 6.33
N GLY A 427 16.52 -5.54 7.35
CA GLY A 427 16.63 -4.07 7.40
C GLY A 427 17.20 -3.45 6.13
N LEU A 428 18.35 -3.95 5.63
CA LEU A 428 18.94 -3.44 4.40
C LEU A 428 18.15 -3.83 3.14
N LEU A 429 17.67 -5.07 3.05
CA LEU A 429 16.86 -5.55 1.93
C LEU A 429 15.55 -4.76 1.81
N TRP A 430 14.93 -4.44 2.95
CA TRP A 430 13.74 -3.58 2.96
C TRP A 430 14.06 -2.18 2.43
N SER A 431 15.12 -1.56 2.94
CA SER A 431 15.51 -0.23 2.49
C SER A 431 15.80 -0.19 0.99
N ILE A 432 16.43 -1.23 0.44
CA ILE A 432 16.68 -1.36 -1.00
C ILE A 432 15.37 -1.52 -1.78
N ALA A 433 14.47 -2.40 -1.34
CA ALA A 433 13.17 -2.60 -1.98
C ALA A 433 12.30 -1.33 -1.94
N ASP A 434 12.32 -0.59 -0.84
CA ASP A 434 11.63 0.70 -0.70
C ASP A 434 12.21 1.76 -1.67
N THR A 435 13.52 1.77 -1.86
CA THR A 435 14.18 2.62 -2.85
C THR A 435 13.70 2.30 -4.27
N PHE A 436 13.65 1.03 -4.66
CA PHE A 436 13.15 0.64 -5.97
C PHE A 436 11.65 0.90 -6.13
N ASN A 437 10.88 0.78 -5.06
CA ASN A 437 9.47 1.16 -5.05
C ASN A 437 9.30 2.65 -5.39
N GLY A 438 10.07 3.51 -4.76
CA GLY A 438 10.08 4.94 -5.08
C GLY A 438 10.57 5.23 -6.52
N LEU A 439 11.60 4.53 -6.99
CA LEU A 439 12.13 4.66 -8.36
C LEU A 439 11.10 4.32 -9.44
N MET A 440 10.14 3.44 -9.17
CA MET A 440 9.04 3.13 -10.10
C MET A 440 8.20 4.36 -10.43
N SER A 441 8.10 5.35 -9.53
CA SER A 441 7.35 6.57 -9.77
C SER A 441 7.89 7.38 -10.96
N ILE A 442 9.19 7.38 -11.18
CA ILE A 442 9.83 8.21 -12.22
C ILE A 442 9.30 7.86 -13.62
N PRO A 443 9.44 6.60 -14.12
CA PRO A 443 8.92 6.26 -15.44
C PRO A 443 7.40 6.42 -15.52
N ASN A 444 6.67 6.15 -14.42
CA ASN A 444 5.23 6.31 -14.38
C ASN A 444 4.80 7.78 -14.51
N LEU A 445 5.39 8.70 -13.75
CA LEU A 445 5.07 10.12 -13.80
C LEU A 445 5.41 10.75 -15.13
N ILE A 446 6.55 10.35 -15.75
CA ILE A 446 6.88 10.78 -17.12
C ILE A 446 5.79 10.35 -18.09
N ALA A 447 5.31 9.12 -17.99
CA ALA A 447 4.24 8.63 -18.87
C ALA A 447 2.89 9.33 -18.64
N LEU A 448 2.60 9.77 -17.43
CA LEU A 448 1.37 10.51 -17.12
C LEU A 448 1.43 11.97 -17.62
N LEU A 449 2.63 12.53 -17.76
CA LEU A 449 2.83 13.89 -18.25
C LEU A 449 2.77 13.99 -19.77
N LEU A 450 3.24 12.98 -20.50
CA LEU A 450 3.30 12.89 -21.97
C LEU A 450 2.00 12.38 -22.56
#